data_1148c87af6f31c8c39b0dec3e4d9fb39
#
_entry.id   1148c87af6f31c8c39b0dec3e4d9fb39
#
_cell.length_a   1.000
_cell.length_b   1.000
_cell.length_c   1.000
_cell.angle_alpha   90.00
_cell.angle_beta   90.00
_cell.angle_gamma   90.00
#
_symmetry.space_group_name_H-M   'P 1'
#
loop_
_entity.id
_entity.type
_entity.pdbx_description
1 polymer ?
#
loop_
_entity_poly.entity_id
_entity_poly.type
_entity_poly.pdbx_seq_one_letter_code
_entity_poly.pdbx_strand_id
1 'polypeptide(L)'
;MKNEFEKRNVKVLAVSVDPLEKHQGWKKDINETQHCNVDFPIIADESREVANLYDMIHPNASETFTVRSLFIIGPDKKLKLSITYPASTGRNFHEVLRVIDSLQLTANYSVATPANWNNGEDVIVVPAVSTEDAIKKFPKGVEIVKPYLRYTPQPNLD
;
A
#
# COMPACT_ATOMS: atom_id res chain seq x y z
N MET A 1 -2.12 0.56 -14.47
CA MET A 1 -1.94 0.84 -13.04
C MET A 1 -0.90 1.94 -12.72
N LYS A 2 0.09 2.21 -13.59
CA LYS A 2 1.08 3.28 -13.33
C LYS A 2 0.43 4.61 -12.95
N ASN A 3 -0.48 5.10 -13.77
CA ASN A 3 -1.19 6.37 -13.52
C ASN A 3 -1.94 6.40 -12.18
N GLU A 4 -2.38 5.25 -11.67
CA GLU A 4 -3.05 5.19 -10.37
C GLU A 4 -2.09 5.40 -9.20
N PHE A 5 -0.85 4.93 -9.30
CA PHE A 5 0.20 5.24 -8.33
C PHE A 5 0.65 6.70 -8.43
N GLU A 6 0.80 7.21 -9.65
CA GLU A 6 1.20 8.61 -9.90
C GLU A 6 0.16 9.61 -9.35
N LYS A 7 -1.14 9.38 -9.55
CA LYS A 7 -2.22 10.18 -8.96
C LYS A 7 -2.14 10.28 -7.43
N ARG A 8 -1.59 9.26 -6.78
CA ARG A 8 -1.40 9.18 -5.32
C ARG A 8 -0.02 9.65 -4.88
N ASN A 9 0.79 10.21 -5.79
CA ASN A 9 2.18 10.61 -5.55
C ASN A 9 3.03 9.44 -4.99
N VAL A 10 2.82 8.24 -5.50
CA VAL A 10 3.53 7.03 -5.09
C VAL A 10 4.54 6.62 -6.15
N LYS A 11 5.78 6.39 -5.74
CA LYS A 11 6.85 5.84 -6.57
C LYS A 11 6.93 4.34 -6.36
N VAL A 12 6.92 3.59 -7.45
CA VAL A 12 7.06 2.13 -7.45
C VAL A 12 8.53 1.77 -7.64
N LEU A 13 8.98 0.82 -6.84
CA LEU A 13 10.32 0.22 -6.91
C LEU A 13 10.18 -1.29 -6.75
N ALA A 14 10.88 -2.07 -7.57
CA ALA A 14 10.97 -3.52 -7.40
C ALA A 14 12.37 -3.93 -6.92
N VAL A 15 12.43 -5.05 -6.22
CA VAL A 15 13.68 -5.71 -5.81
C VAL A 15 13.62 -7.16 -6.28
N SER A 16 14.69 -7.65 -6.87
CA SER A 16 14.86 -9.06 -7.24
C SER A 16 16.29 -9.50 -6.93
N VAL A 17 16.45 -10.73 -6.50
CA VAL A 17 17.76 -11.36 -6.27
C VAL A 17 18.46 -11.82 -7.55
N ASP A 18 17.82 -11.65 -8.69
CA ASP A 18 18.40 -11.95 -10.00
C ASP A 18 19.41 -10.89 -10.46
N PRO A 19 20.41 -11.25 -11.28
CA PRO A 19 21.35 -10.31 -11.87
C PRO A 19 20.69 -9.31 -12.84
N LEU A 20 21.36 -8.17 -13.04
CA LEU A 20 20.86 -7.07 -13.87
C LEU A 20 20.54 -7.50 -15.31
N GLU A 21 21.36 -8.37 -15.91
CA GLU A 21 21.16 -8.85 -17.28
C GLU A 21 19.83 -9.60 -17.43
N LYS A 22 19.45 -10.39 -16.40
CA LYS A 22 18.16 -11.09 -16.39
C LYS A 22 16.99 -10.11 -16.30
N HIS A 23 17.13 -9.02 -15.56
CA HIS A 23 16.08 -8.00 -15.46
C HIS A 23 15.76 -7.34 -16.80
N GLN A 24 16.77 -7.12 -17.65
CA GLN A 24 16.58 -6.53 -18.97
C GLN A 24 15.77 -7.47 -19.89
N GLY A 25 16.12 -8.76 -19.90
CA GLY A 25 15.36 -9.77 -20.64
C GLY A 25 13.92 -9.90 -20.13
N TRP A 26 13.76 -10.07 -18.81
CA TRP A 26 12.46 -10.21 -18.17
C TRP A 26 11.54 -8.99 -18.40
N LYS A 27 12.08 -7.79 -18.35
CA LYS A 27 11.33 -6.56 -18.65
C LYS A 27 10.81 -6.54 -20.08
N LYS A 28 11.62 -6.99 -21.06
CA LYS A 28 11.22 -7.12 -22.46
C LYS A 28 10.09 -8.13 -22.61
N ASP A 29 10.24 -9.30 -22.01
CA ASP A 29 9.26 -10.39 -22.09
C ASP A 29 7.91 -9.98 -21.48
N ILE A 30 7.92 -9.29 -20.34
CA ILE A 30 6.69 -8.77 -19.72
C ILE A 30 6.02 -7.72 -20.61
N ASN A 31 6.79 -6.77 -21.13
CA ASN A 31 6.23 -5.73 -21.99
C ASN A 31 5.55 -6.34 -23.23
N GLU A 32 6.17 -7.37 -23.82
CA GLU A 32 5.64 -8.09 -24.97
C GLU A 32 4.40 -8.92 -24.61
N THR A 33 4.50 -9.77 -23.58
CA THR A 33 3.45 -10.74 -23.23
C THR A 33 2.25 -10.13 -22.53
N GLN A 34 2.44 -9.04 -21.78
CA GLN A 34 1.39 -8.36 -21.03
C GLN A 34 0.94 -7.03 -21.69
N HIS A 35 1.47 -6.72 -22.88
CA HIS A 35 1.15 -5.49 -23.63
C HIS A 35 1.24 -4.23 -22.74
N CYS A 36 2.30 -4.12 -21.98
CA CYS A 36 2.53 -3.02 -21.05
C CYS A 36 3.92 -2.40 -21.22
N ASN A 37 4.23 -1.37 -20.45
CA ASN A 37 5.55 -0.79 -20.37
C ASN A 37 6.01 -0.74 -18.90
N VAL A 38 6.92 -1.64 -18.54
CA VAL A 38 7.58 -1.65 -17.22
C VAL A 38 8.70 -0.60 -17.24
N ASP A 39 8.48 0.53 -16.60
CA ASP A 39 9.40 1.68 -16.58
C ASP A 39 9.83 2.13 -15.18
N PHE A 40 9.40 1.42 -14.13
CA PHE A 40 9.87 1.65 -12.78
C PHE A 40 11.24 0.98 -12.54
N PRO A 41 12.05 1.50 -11.58
CA PRO A 41 13.34 0.91 -11.24
C PRO A 41 13.21 -0.50 -10.66
N ILE A 42 14.16 -1.37 -11.02
CA ILE A 42 14.31 -2.71 -10.47
C ILE A 42 15.73 -2.83 -9.91
N ILE A 43 15.85 -3.07 -8.61
CA ILE A 43 17.13 -3.31 -7.92
C ILE A 43 17.53 -4.77 -8.14
N ALA A 44 18.75 -4.98 -8.62
CA ALA A 44 19.40 -6.28 -8.64
C ALA A 44 20.09 -6.52 -7.28
N ASP A 45 19.50 -7.32 -6.43
CA ASP A 45 19.96 -7.63 -5.07
C ASP A 45 20.62 -9.02 -5.03
N GLU A 46 21.62 -9.21 -5.86
CA GLU A 46 22.34 -10.50 -5.99
C GLU A 46 22.99 -10.93 -4.66
N SER A 47 23.48 -9.95 -3.89
CA SER A 47 24.03 -10.17 -2.54
C SER A 47 22.98 -10.50 -1.49
N ARG A 48 21.70 -10.29 -1.78
CA ARG A 48 20.56 -10.43 -0.86
C ARG A 48 20.61 -9.50 0.35
N GLU A 49 21.32 -8.40 0.28
CA GLU A 49 21.38 -7.43 1.38
C GLU A 49 20.03 -6.80 1.65
N VAL A 50 19.32 -6.35 0.61
CA VAL A 50 17.99 -5.78 0.74
C VAL A 50 16.97 -6.85 1.13
N ALA A 51 17.04 -8.03 0.51
CA ALA A 51 16.14 -9.15 0.81
C ALA A 51 16.25 -9.58 2.28
N ASN A 52 17.46 -9.64 2.84
CA ASN A 52 17.69 -9.96 4.25
C ASN A 52 17.26 -8.82 5.17
N LEU A 53 17.58 -7.55 4.82
CA LEU A 53 17.17 -6.38 5.61
C LEU A 53 15.66 -6.29 5.81
N TYR A 54 14.90 -6.67 4.78
CA TYR A 54 13.44 -6.63 4.79
C TYR A 54 12.78 -7.97 5.14
N ASP A 55 13.57 -8.95 5.62
CA ASP A 55 13.09 -10.29 5.99
C ASP A 55 12.27 -10.95 4.87
N MET A 56 12.78 -10.88 3.64
CA MET A 56 12.10 -11.40 2.45
C MET A 56 12.46 -12.86 2.13
N ILE A 57 13.46 -13.43 2.80
CA ILE A 57 13.89 -14.81 2.63
C ILE A 57 13.36 -15.62 3.82
N HIS A 58 12.44 -16.53 3.53
CA HIS A 58 11.84 -17.39 4.54
C HIS A 58 12.36 -18.82 4.37
N PRO A 59 13.17 -19.36 5.30
CA PRO A 59 13.79 -20.68 5.15
C PRO A 59 12.79 -21.82 4.90
N ASN A 60 11.60 -21.72 5.50
CA ASN A 60 10.53 -22.72 5.28
C ASN A 60 9.88 -22.63 3.89
N ALA A 61 10.09 -21.54 3.15
CA ALA A 61 9.60 -21.38 1.78
C ALA A 61 10.72 -21.60 0.75
N SER A 62 11.89 -21.00 0.96
CA SER A 62 13.09 -21.15 0.16
C SER A 62 14.27 -20.50 0.88
N GLU A 63 15.44 -21.14 0.83
CA GLU A 63 16.69 -20.56 1.35
C GLU A 63 17.31 -19.52 0.39
N THR A 64 16.87 -19.47 -0.86
CA THR A 64 17.51 -18.68 -1.91
C THR A 64 16.61 -17.69 -2.62
N PHE A 65 15.30 -17.93 -2.63
CA PHE A 65 14.32 -17.06 -3.29
C PHE A 65 13.48 -16.30 -2.27
N THR A 66 13.17 -15.05 -2.60
CA THR A 66 12.30 -14.23 -1.77
C THR A 66 10.84 -14.67 -1.87
N VAL A 67 10.10 -14.54 -0.77
CA VAL A 67 8.64 -14.55 -0.79
C VAL A 67 8.11 -13.30 -1.53
N ARG A 68 6.84 -13.27 -1.88
CA ARG A 68 6.21 -12.13 -2.58
C ARG A 68 5.81 -11.05 -1.59
N SER A 69 6.80 -10.34 -1.06
CA SER A 69 6.55 -9.22 -0.15
C SER A 69 6.30 -7.91 -0.88
N LEU A 70 5.50 -7.05 -0.24
CA LEU A 70 5.25 -5.69 -0.64
C LEU A 70 5.35 -4.81 0.62
N PHE A 71 6.01 -3.67 0.48
CA PHE A 71 6.20 -2.70 1.55
C PHE A 71 5.71 -1.33 1.11
N ILE A 72 4.99 -0.64 1.98
CA ILE A 72 4.62 0.76 1.78
C ILE A 72 5.44 1.59 2.78
N ILE A 73 6.23 2.51 2.23
CA ILE A 73 7.08 3.40 2.99
C ILE A 73 6.52 4.82 2.89
N GLY A 74 6.28 5.44 4.03
CA GLY A 74 5.74 6.78 4.11
C GLY A 74 6.75 7.87 3.75
N PRO A 75 6.29 9.13 3.60
CA PRO A 75 7.18 10.26 3.32
C PRO A 75 8.17 10.54 4.47
N ASP A 76 7.87 10.07 5.68
CA ASP A 76 8.75 10.09 6.84
C ASP A 76 9.82 8.99 6.82
N LYS A 77 9.94 8.24 5.72
CA LYS A 77 10.84 7.10 5.50
C LYS A 77 10.63 5.94 6.47
N LYS A 78 9.43 5.82 7.04
CA LYS A 78 9.07 4.70 7.91
C LYS A 78 8.18 3.71 7.19
N LEU A 79 8.35 2.44 7.50
CA LEU A 79 7.46 1.37 7.06
C LEU A 79 6.05 1.61 7.62
N LYS A 80 5.05 1.68 6.75
CA LYS A 80 3.64 1.87 7.11
C LYS A 80 2.84 0.59 7.00
N LEU A 81 3.20 -0.29 6.07
CA LEU A 81 2.51 -1.54 5.84
C LEU A 81 3.45 -2.54 5.17
N SER A 82 3.31 -3.81 5.52
CA SER A 82 3.87 -4.95 4.78
C SER A 82 2.78 -5.95 4.47
N ILE A 83 2.83 -6.54 3.28
CA ILE A 83 1.97 -7.65 2.87
C ILE A 83 2.88 -8.74 2.31
N THR A 84 2.73 -9.95 2.79
CA THR A 84 3.52 -11.10 2.34
C THR A 84 2.62 -12.19 1.79
N TYR A 85 2.91 -12.64 0.59
CA TYR A 85 2.24 -13.74 -0.09
C TYR A 85 3.22 -14.89 -0.29
N PRO A 86 2.77 -16.14 -0.26
CA PRO A 86 3.59 -17.27 -0.68
C PRO A 86 3.93 -17.13 -2.17
N ALA A 87 5.02 -17.76 -2.62
CA ALA A 87 5.49 -17.67 -4.00
C ALA A 87 4.44 -18.09 -5.05
N SER A 88 3.51 -18.98 -4.67
CA SER A 88 2.41 -19.47 -5.50
C SER A 88 1.25 -18.48 -5.67
N THR A 89 1.19 -17.41 -4.88
CA THR A 89 0.04 -16.50 -4.87
C THR A 89 0.40 -15.14 -5.48
N GLY A 90 -0.36 -14.73 -6.50
CA GLY A 90 -0.22 -13.41 -7.11
C GLY A 90 -0.70 -12.31 -6.18
N ARG A 91 -0.04 -11.14 -6.25
CA ARG A 91 -0.42 -9.95 -5.48
C ARG A 91 -1.67 -9.29 -6.06
N ASN A 92 -2.54 -8.78 -5.17
CA ASN A 92 -3.69 -7.96 -5.56
C ASN A 92 -3.32 -6.48 -5.50
N PHE A 93 -3.05 -5.86 -6.66
CA PHE A 93 -2.67 -4.45 -6.73
C PHE A 93 -3.84 -3.48 -6.48
N HIS A 94 -5.09 -3.89 -6.61
CA HIS A 94 -6.24 -3.08 -6.19
C HIS A 94 -6.26 -2.92 -4.67
N GLU A 95 -5.94 -3.98 -3.93
CA GLU A 95 -5.77 -3.88 -2.47
C GLU A 95 -4.61 -2.95 -2.10
N VAL A 96 -3.52 -2.96 -2.86
CA VAL A 96 -2.41 -2.03 -2.63
C VAL A 96 -2.86 -0.57 -2.78
N LEU A 97 -3.62 -0.27 -3.83
CA LEU A 97 -4.18 1.09 -4.03
C LEU A 97 -5.16 1.47 -2.93
N ARG A 98 -6.05 0.54 -2.54
CA ARG A 98 -7.00 0.76 -1.43
C ARG A 98 -6.28 1.11 -0.13
N VAL A 99 -5.22 0.38 0.21
CA VAL A 99 -4.43 0.63 1.42
C VAL A 99 -3.68 1.95 1.35
N ILE A 100 -3.15 2.33 0.18
CA ILE A 100 -2.51 3.64 -0.03
C ILE A 100 -3.52 4.76 0.23
N ASP A 101 -4.72 4.66 -0.33
CA ASP A 101 -5.80 5.63 -0.10
C ASP A 101 -6.14 5.75 1.40
N SER A 102 -6.28 4.62 2.08
CA SER A 102 -6.52 4.57 3.52
C SER A 102 -5.38 5.23 4.32
N LEU A 103 -4.12 4.90 4.02
CA LEU A 103 -2.97 5.45 4.72
C LEU A 103 -2.84 6.98 4.52
N GLN A 104 -3.08 7.47 3.30
CA GLN A 104 -3.04 8.91 3.01
C GLN A 104 -4.18 9.65 3.68
N LEU A 105 -5.38 9.08 3.68
CA LEU A 105 -6.56 9.64 4.35
C LEU A 105 -6.33 9.75 5.87
N THR A 106 -5.94 8.67 6.50
CA THR A 106 -5.77 8.60 7.96
C THR A 106 -4.57 9.41 8.46
N ALA A 107 -3.56 9.64 7.63
CA ALA A 107 -2.44 10.51 7.95
C ALA A 107 -2.82 12.00 8.00
N ASN A 108 -3.83 12.43 7.24
CA ASN A 108 -4.21 13.83 7.09
C ASN A 108 -5.47 14.21 7.88
N TYR A 109 -6.29 13.23 8.23
CA TYR A 109 -7.56 13.44 8.92
C TYR A 109 -7.63 12.56 10.16
N SER A 110 -8.34 13.02 11.18
CA SER A 110 -8.53 12.28 12.44
C SER A 110 -9.60 11.20 12.26
N VAL A 111 -9.39 10.30 11.32
CA VAL A 111 -10.31 9.20 10.97
C VAL A 111 -9.55 7.87 10.85
N ALA A 112 -10.30 6.79 10.91
CA ALA A 112 -9.84 5.43 10.60
C ALA A 112 -10.79 4.81 9.55
N THR A 113 -10.27 3.97 8.67
CA THR A 113 -11.08 3.26 7.70
C THR A 113 -11.62 1.97 8.32
N PRO A 114 -12.93 1.65 8.18
CA PRO A 114 -13.47 0.39 8.65
C PRO A 114 -12.96 -0.81 7.81
N ALA A 115 -13.23 -2.02 8.30
CA ALA A 115 -12.94 -3.24 7.52
C ALA A 115 -13.64 -3.19 6.16
N ASN A 116 -12.96 -3.65 5.11
CA ASN A 116 -13.42 -3.67 3.72
C ASN A 116 -13.71 -2.30 3.09
N TRP A 117 -13.35 -1.20 3.77
CA TRP A 117 -13.55 0.15 3.25
C TRP A 117 -12.94 0.35 1.86
N ASN A 118 -13.67 1.04 0.99
CA ASN A 118 -13.18 1.52 -0.29
C ASN A 118 -13.22 3.04 -0.35
N ASN A 119 -12.38 3.61 -1.20
CA ASN A 119 -12.36 5.07 -1.40
C ASN A 119 -13.74 5.58 -1.83
N GLY A 120 -14.28 6.54 -1.09
CA GLY A 120 -15.62 7.09 -1.26
C GLY A 120 -16.62 6.67 -0.18
N GLU A 121 -16.32 5.66 0.62
CA GLU A 121 -17.18 5.20 1.70
C GLU A 121 -16.94 5.96 3.01
N ASP A 122 -17.89 5.89 3.92
CA ASP A 122 -17.81 6.52 5.24
C ASP A 122 -16.64 5.98 6.06
N VAL A 123 -16.12 6.83 6.92
CA VAL A 123 -14.98 6.53 7.79
C VAL A 123 -15.32 6.74 9.25
N ILE A 124 -14.55 6.12 10.13
CA ILE A 124 -14.74 6.19 11.58
C ILE A 124 -13.95 7.38 12.13
N VAL A 125 -14.60 8.25 12.89
CA VAL A 125 -13.91 9.30 13.66
C VAL A 125 -13.11 8.65 14.78
N VAL A 126 -11.81 8.96 14.88
CA VAL A 126 -10.96 8.35 15.92
C VAL A 126 -11.41 8.72 17.33
N PRO A 127 -11.27 7.82 18.32
CA PRO A 127 -11.70 8.06 19.68
C PRO A 127 -11.07 9.29 20.35
N ALA A 128 -9.89 9.71 19.91
CA ALA A 128 -9.20 10.89 20.42
C ALA A 128 -9.91 12.22 20.15
N VAL A 129 -10.83 12.25 19.18
CA VAL A 129 -11.69 13.42 18.91
C VAL A 129 -12.99 13.25 19.69
N SER A 130 -13.37 14.24 20.52
CA SER A 130 -14.65 14.23 21.22
C SER A 130 -15.84 14.28 20.24
N THR A 131 -17.03 13.89 20.65
CA THR A 131 -18.22 13.99 19.78
C THR A 131 -18.54 15.43 19.42
N GLU A 132 -18.37 16.36 20.35
CA GLU A 132 -18.59 17.80 20.11
C GLU A 132 -17.59 18.36 19.09
N ASP A 133 -16.33 17.97 19.20
CA ASP A 133 -15.29 18.39 18.25
C ASP A 133 -15.46 17.72 16.89
N ALA A 134 -15.92 16.47 16.87
CA ALA A 134 -16.21 15.77 15.62
C ALA A 134 -17.28 16.49 14.80
N ILE A 135 -18.37 16.91 15.44
CA ILE A 135 -19.47 17.66 14.78
C ILE A 135 -18.95 18.97 14.18
N LYS A 136 -18.04 19.65 14.87
CA LYS A 136 -17.42 20.88 14.35
C LYS A 136 -16.42 20.62 13.23
N LYS A 137 -15.67 19.52 13.34
CA LYS A 137 -14.57 19.18 12.43
C LYS A 137 -15.05 18.59 11.12
N PHE A 138 -16.16 17.87 11.11
CA PHE A 138 -16.69 17.17 9.96
C PHE A 138 -18.03 17.76 9.50
N PRO A 139 -18.02 18.84 8.67
CA PRO A 139 -19.22 19.59 8.30
C PRO A 139 -20.21 18.79 7.44
N LYS A 140 -19.77 17.67 6.82
CA LYS A 140 -20.65 16.76 6.07
C LYS A 140 -21.55 15.91 6.99
N GLY A 141 -21.36 16.00 8.31
CA GLY A 141 -22.14 15.29 9.32
C GLY A 141 -21.36 14.21 10.04
N VAL A 142 -21.85 13.87 11.23
CA VAL A 142 -21.33 12.78 12.07
C VAL A 142 -22.51 11.93 12.53
N GLU A 143 -22.53 10.67 12.13
CA GLU A 143 -23.45 9.66 12.65
C GLU A 143 -22.90 9.05 13.94
N ILE A 144 -23.66 9.10 15.01
CA ILE A 144 -23.28 8.57 16.33
C ILE A 144 -24.00 7.25 16.56
N VAL A 145 -23.32 6.14 16.26
CA VAL A 145 -23.84 4.78 16.50
C VAL A 145 -23.65 4.39 17.99
N LYS A 146 -22.47 4.72 18.52
CA LYS A 146 -22.10 4.58 19.93
C LYS A 146 -21.17 5.75 20.32
N PRO A 147 -20.98 6.05 21.60
CA PRO A 147 -20.03 7.08 22.01
C PRO A 147 -18.61 6.90 21.46
N TYR A 148 -18.19 5.66 21.25
CA TYR A 148 -16.88 5.27 20.72
C TYR A 148 -16.90 4.92 19.20
N LEU A 149 -18.09 4.81 18.58
CA LEU A 149 -18.26 4.45 17.17
C LEU A 149 -19.09 5.52 16.46
N ARG A 150 -18.41 6.37 15.75
CA ARG A 150 -18.99 7.52 15.04
C ARG A 150 -18.47 7.53 13.61
N TYR A 151 -19.37 7.65 12.66
CA TYR A 151 -19.04 7.70 11.23
C TYR A 151 -19.16 9.12 10.70
N THR A 152 -18.41 9.41 9.65
CA THR A 152 -18.51 10.64 8.87
C THR A 152 -18.23 10.32 7.41
N PRO A 153 -18.87 10.99 6.45
CA PRO A 153 -18.48 10.91 5.05
C PRO A 153 -16.98 11.20 4.88
N GLN A 154 -16.36 10.54 3.92
CA GLN A 154 -14.94 10.72 3.66
C GLN A 154 -14.59 12.21 3.51
N PRO A 155 -13.69 12.78 4.33
CA PRO A 155 -13.52 14.22 4.44
C PRO A 155 -12.79 14.90 3.28
N ASN A 156 -12.02 14.17 2.49
CA ASN A 156 -11.25 14.70 1.35
C ASN A 156 -11.94 14.56 -0.01
N LEU A 157 -13.20 14.18 -0.03
CA LEU A 157 -14.04 14.24 -1.23
C LEU A 157 -14.91 15.49 -1.16
N ASP A 158 -15.23 16.11 -2.30
CA ASP A 158 -16.12 17.27 -2.41
C ASP A 158 -17.61 16.87 -2.28
#